data_55de905b368f9b770df0a0c9c55a06ae
#
_entry.id   55de905b368f9b770df0a0c9c55a06ae
#
_cell.length_a   1.000
_cell.length_b   1.000
_cell.length_c   1.000
_cell.angle_alpha   90.00
_cell.angle_beta   90.00
_cell.angle_gamma   90.00
#
_symmetry.space_group_name_H-M   'P 1'
#
loop_
_entity.id
_entity.type
_entity.pdbx_description
1 polymer ?
#
loop_
_entity_poly.entity_id
_entity_poly.type
_entity_poly.pdbx_seq_one_letter_code
_entity_poly.pdbx_strand_id
1 'polypeptide(L)'
;MVEFHYKAIGQDGKSRDGVIDAPGPEFVATHLRAQGLTLLKLQEDSEQDLDAENGAFSRAELLSFTTELAVMLRAGLPLDRSLKVLIDMADQPASRFILSDLLKSVKGGKSLSSSLENHQDTFGGFYISMIRAGEASGQMSEILDRLVEYLE
;
A
#
# COMPACT_ATOMS: atom_id res chain seq x y z
N MET A 1 -19.08 10.68 -19.17
CA MET A 1 -18.11 9.61 -19.43
C MET A 1 -17.00 9.66 -18.41
N VAL A 2 -16.54 8.52 -18.00
CA VAL A 2 -15.52 8.39 -16.96
C VAL A 2 -14.24 7.83 -17.59
N GLU A 3 -13.10 8.34 -17.17
CA GLU A 3 -11.80 7.87 -17.61
C GLU A 3 -11.41 6.63 -16.83
N PHE A 4 -11.07 5.55 -17.52
CA PHE A 4 -10.64 4.29 -16.93
C PHE A 4 -9.21 3.99 -17.31
N HIS A 5 -8.41 3.60 -16.32
CA HIS A 5 -7.09 3.04 -16.54
C HIS A 5 -7.22 1.51 -16.58
N TYR A 6 -6.70 0.89 -17.61
CA TYR A 6 -6.81 -0.55 -17.77
C TYR A 6 -5.45 -1.20 -17.99
N LYS A 7 -5.39 -2.46 -17.60
CA LYS A 7 -4.29 -3.35 -17.92
C LYS A 7 -4.88 -4.58 -18.60
N ALA A 8 -4.43 -4.87 -19.81
CA ALA A 8 -4.94 -5.96 -20.60
C ALA A 8 -3.80 -6.77 -21.20
N ILE A 9 -4.08 -8.04 -21.53
CA ILE A 9 -3.12 -8.92 -22.17
C ILE A 9 -3.60 -9.21 -23.60
N GLY A 10 -2.68 -9.13 -24.55
CA GLY A 10 -2.97 -9.46 -25.94
C GLY A 10 -2.87 -10.94 -26.22
N GLN A 11 -3.25 -11.34 -27.44
CA GLN A 11 -3.15 -12.73 -27.88
C GLN A 11 -1.71 -13.22 -27.97
N ASP A 12 -0.76 -12.29 -28.07
CA ASP A 12 0.68 -12.55 -28.08
C ASP A 12 1.27 -12.74 -26.65
N GLY A 13 0.45 -12.64 -25.62
CA GLY A 13 0.85 -12.78 -24.24
C GLY A 13 1.48 -11.54 -23.63
N LYS A 14 1.52 -10.43 -24.37
CA LYS A 14 2.10 -9.17 -23.87
C LYS A 14 1.03 -8.33 -23.19
N SER A 15 1.37 -7.77 -22.03
CA SER A 15 0.49 -6.87 -21.32
C SER A 15 0.52 -5.47 -21.94
N ARG A 16 -0.64 -4.81 -21.96
CA ARG A 16 -0.77 -3.44 -22.47
C ARG A 16 -1.54 -2.62 -21.45
N ASP A 17 -1.03 -1.44 -21.18
CA ASP A 17 -1.67 -0.49 -20.28
C ASP A 17 -2.20 0.69 -21.11
N GLY A 18 -3.34 1.21 -20.73
CA GLY A 18 -3.91 2.35 -21.42
C GLY A 18 -5.01 3.04 -20.63
N VAL A 19 -5.54 4.09 -21.22
CA VAL A 19 -6.61 4.88 -20.66
C VAL A 19 -7.72 4.96 -21.68
N ILE A 20 -8.96 4.78 -21.23
CA ILE A 20 -10.13 4.84 -22.11
C ILE A 20 -11.28 5.58 -21.41
N ASP A 21 -11.96 6.45 -22.16
CA ASP A 21 -13.19 7.09 -21.69
C ASP A 21 -14.37 6.19 -22.01
N ALA A 22 -15.16 5.88 -21.00
CA ALA A 22 -16.30 5.01 -21.15
C ALA A 22 -17.42 5.37 -20.17
N PRO A 23 -18.69 5.04 -20.49
CA PRO A 23 -19.80 5.29 -19.59
C PRO A 23 -19.81 4.32 -18.37
N GLY A 24 -19.11 3.20 -18.47
CA GLY A 24 -19.04 2.22 -17.39
C GLY A 24 -18.00 1.14 -17.66
N PRO A 25 -17.68 0.32 -16.63
CA PRO A 25 -16.65 -0.71 -16.76
C PRO A 25 -17.00 -1.80 -17.79
N GLU A 26 -18.27 -2.11 -17.96
CA GLU A 26 -18.71 -3.11 -18.93
C GLU A 26 -18.38 -2.70 -20.36
N PHE A 27 -18.49 -1.41 -20.65
CA PHE A 27 -18.15 -0.88 -21.95
C PHE A 27 -16.65 -1.07 -22.24
N VAL A 28 -15.81 -0.83 -21.26
CA VAL A 28 -14.35 -1.00 -21.39
C VAL A 28 -14.01 -2.45 -21.71
N ALA A 29 -14.59 -3.39 -20.98
CA ALA A 29 -14.36 -4.81 -21.18
C ALA A 29 -14.78 -5.26 -22.59
N THR A 30 -15.94 -4.82 -23.04
CA THR A 30 -16.46 -5.13 -24.38
C THR A 30 -15.56 -4.54 -25.46
N HIS A 31 -15.15 -3.28 -25.29
CA HIS A 31 -14.28 -2.60 -26.26
C HIS A 31 -12.94 -3.28 -26.41
N LEU A 32 -12.32 -3.66 -25.30
CA LEU A 32 -11.03 -4.35 -25.31
C LEU A 32 -11.14 -5.76 -25.89
N ARG A 33 -12.23 -6.45 -25.57
CA ARG A 33 -12.47 -7.79 -26.13
C ARG A 33 -12.62 -7.74 -27.65
N ALA A 34 -13.26 -6.70 -28.16
CA ALA A 34 -13.40 -6.50 -29.62
C ALA A 34 -12.05 -6.27 -30.30
N GLN A 35 -11.05 -5.78 -29.57
CA GLN A 35 -9.69 -5.60 -30.07
C GLN A 35 -8.80 -6.84 -29.86
N GLY A 36 -9.36 -7.92 -29.32
CA GLY A 36 -8.60 -9.14 -29.05
C GLY A 36 -7.79 -9.09 -27.76
N LEU A 37 -8.10 -8.14 -26.88
CA LEU A 37 -7.42 -7.98 -25.59
C LEU A 37 -8.25 -8.58 -24.47
N THR A 38 -7.59 -9.19 -23.50
CA THR A 38 -8.24 -9.71 -22.29
C THR A 38 -7.96 -8.73 -21.13
N LEU A 39 -9.02 -8.23 -20.52
CA LEU A 39 -8.91 -7.28 -19.41
C LEU A 39 -8.38 -7.99 -18.17
N LEU A 40 -7.24 -7.54 -17.63
CA LEU A 40 -6.64 -8.06 -16.40
C LEU A 40 -6.99 -7.20 -15.21
N LYS A 41 -6.97 -5.87 -15.39
CA LYS A 41 -7.24 -4.94 -14.32
C LYS A 41 -7.92 -3.70 -14.88
N LEU A 42 -8.90 -3.19 -14.14
CA LEU A 42 -9.62 -1.97 -14.50
C LEU A 42 -9.74 -1.08 -13.27
N GLN A 43 -9.41 0.19 -13.44
CA GLN A 43 -9.50 1.16 -12.37
C GLN A 43 -10.17 2.43 -12.87
N GLU A 44 -11.21 2.86 -12.18
CA GLU A 44 -11.89 4.10 -12.46
C GLU A 44 -11.06 5.28 -11.95
N ASP A 45 -10.83 6.27 -12.81
CA ASP A 45 -10.07 7.45 -12.45
C ASP A 45 -11.01 8.48 -11.81
N SER A 46 -11.11 8.44 -10.50
CA SER A 46 -11.83 9.43 -9.69
C SER A 46 -10.85 10.07 -8.71
N GLU A 47 -11.20 11.25 -8.19
CA GLU A 47 -10.35 11.94 -7.22
C GLU A 47 -10.09 11.11 -5.96
N GLN A 48 -11.00 10.21 -5.63
CA GLN A 48 -10.84 9.30 -4.50
C GLN A 48 -9.86 8.16 -4.80
N ASP A 49 -9.71 7.80 -6.07
CA ASP A 49 -8.83 6.72 -6.49
C ASP A 49 -7.37 7.17 -6.67
N LEU A 50 -7.12 8.48 -6.74
CA LEU A 50 -5.76 9.01 -6.80
C LEU A 50 -4.94 8.63 -5.56
N ASP A 51 -5.58 8.57 -4.40
CA ASP A 51 -4.94 8.10 -3.18
C ASP A 51 -4.74 6.59 -3.16
N ALA A 52 -5.61 5.85 -3.86
CA ALA A 52 -5.53 4.39 -3.97
C ALA A 52 -4.50 3.91 -5.00
N GLU A 53 -4.16 4.75 -5.99
CA GLU A 53 -3.17 4.40 -7.02
C GLU A 53 -1.74 4.31 -6.48
N ASN A 54 -1.46 4.95 -5.35
CA ASN A 54 -0.12 5.05 -4.79
C ASN A 54 0.17 4.03 -3.69
N GLY A 55 -0.65 2.97 -3.57
CA GLY A 55 -0.42 1.90 -2.62
C GLY A 55 -1.69 1.42 -1.95
N ALA A 56 -1.56 0.40 -1.09
CA ALA A 56 -2.70 -0.23 -0.42
C ALA A 56 -3.20 0.56 0.79
N PHE A 57 -2.43 1.52 1.28
CA PHE A 57 -2.84 2.41 2.37
C PHE A 57 -3.19 3.79 1.83
N SER A 58 -4.37 4.29 2.22
CA SER A 58 -4.65 5.72 2.10
C SER A 58 -3.81 6.48 3.12
N ARG A 59 -3.75 7.81 2.99
CA ARG A 59 -3.03 8.64 3.96
C ARG A 59 -3.60 8.47 5.37
N ALA A 60 -4.91 8.36 5.50
CA ALA A 60 -5.57 8.12 6.78
C ALA A 60 -5.21 6.77 7.38
N GLU A 61 -5.14 5.73 6.55
CA GLU A 61 -4.74 4.40 7.01
C GLU A 61 -3.27 4.36 7.42
N LEU A 62 -2.41 5.06 6.69
CA LEU A 62 -0.99 5.17 7.05
C LEU A 62 -0.83 5.91 8.38
N LEU A 63 -1.59 6.98 8.60
CA LEU A 63 -1.60 7.71 9.86
C LEU A 63 -2.05 6.80 11.01
N SER A 64 -3.14 6.05 10.83
CA SER A 64 -3.63 5.11 11.83
C SER A 64 -2.61 4.02 12.14
N PHE A 65 -2.01 3.45 11.11
CA PHE A 65 -0.95 2.45 11.26
C PHE A 65 0.21 2.99 12.09
N THR A 66 0.68 4.19 11.75
CA THR A 66 1.83 4.81 12.42
C THR A 66 1.51 5.14 13.88
N THR A 67 0.32 5.68 14.13
CA THR A 67 -0.13 6.02 15.48
C THR A 67 -0.24 4.80 16.37
N GLU A 68 -0.89 3.75 15.86
CA GLU A 68 -1.08 2.52 16.62
C GLU A 68 0.24 1.80 16.88
N LEU A 69 1.11 1.76 15.88
CA LEU A 69 2.43 1.18 16.03
C LEU A 69 3.25 1.91 17.09
N ALA A 70 3.21 3.24 17.08
CA ALA A 70 3.90 4.08 18.08
C ALA A 70 3.42 3.75 19.49
N VAL A 71 2.11 3.66 19.68
CA VAL A 71 1.52 3.35 20.99
C VAL A 71 1.96 1.98 21.49
N MET A 72 1.91 0.97 20.61
CA MET A 72 2.27 -0.40 20.98
C MET A 72 3.76 -0.55 21.32
N LEU A 73 4.63 0.06 20.53
CA LEU A 73 6.08 0.01 20.78
C LEU A 73 6.44 0.78 22.05
N ARG A 74 5.77 1.90 22.31
CA ARG A 74 5.98 2.66 23.55
C ARG A 74 5.54 1.87 24.78
N ALA A 75 4.51 1.04 24.64
CA ALA A 75 4.04 0.16 25.72
C ALA A 75 4.95 -1.04 25.92
N GLY A 76 5.98 -1.22 25.10
CA GLY A 76 6.93 -2.32 25.22
C GLY A 76 6.56 -3.58 24.43
N LEU A 77 5.52 -3.51 23.59
CA LEU A 77 5.13 -4.64 22.77
C LEU A 77 6.16 -4.86 21.64
N PRO A 78 6.64 -6.10 21.43
CA PRO A 78 7.57 -6.37 20.35
C PRO A 78 6.99 -6.04 18.99
N LEU A 79 7.86 -5.71 18.03
CA LEU A 79 7.44 -5.30 16.69
C LEU A 79 6.59 -6.37 15.99
N ASP A 80 6.99 -7.63 16.06
CA ASP A 80 6.26 -8.74 15.43
C ASP A 80 4.84 -8.88 15.99
N ARG A 81 4.70 -8.76 17.31
CA ARG A 81 3.38 -8.79 17.97
C ARG A 81 2.54 -7.58 17.63
N SER A 82 3.16 -6.41 17.53
CA SER A 82 2.47 -5.18 17.14
C SER A 82 1.89 -5.33 15.74
N LEU A 83 2.67 -5.85 14.80
CA LEU A 83 2.19 -6.10 13.43
C LEU A 83 1.04 -7.11 13.41
N LYS A 84 1.10 -8.13 14.24
CA LYS A 84 0.03 -9.13 14.32
C LYS A 84 -1.29 -8.51 14.80
N VAL A 85 -1.23 -7.63 15.80
CA VAL A 85 -2.41 -6.91 16.28
C VAL A 85 -2.98 -6.03 15.16
N LEU A 86 -2.13 -5.34 14.42
CA LEU A 86 -2.56 -4.50 13.31
C LEU A 86 -3.22 -5.32 12.19
N ILE A 87 -2.74 -6.52 11.92
CA ILE A 87 -3.36 -7.42 10.95
C ILE A 87 -4.79 -7.77 11.39
N ASP A 88 -4.95 -8.11 12.68
CA ASP A 88 -6.26 -8.48 13.23
C ASP A 88 -7.25 -7.31 13.20
N MET A 89 -6.76 -6.08 13.27
CA MET A 89 -7.57 -4.86 13.23
C MET A 89 -7.87 -4.37 11.81
N ALA A 90 -7.14 -4.85 10.81
CA ALA A 90 -7.27 -4.36 9.45
C ALA A 90 -8.56 -4.87 8.79
N ASP A 91 -9.35 -3.94 8.25
CA ASP A 91 -10.61 -4.25 7.59
C ASP A 91 -10.44 -4.50 6.09
N GLN A 92 -9.43 -3.88 5.48
CA GLN A 92 -9.21 -3.98 4.04
C GLN A 92 -8.26 -5.13 3.70
N PRO A 93 -8.61 -5.99 2.72
CA PRO A 93 -7.74 -7.09 2.31
C PRO A 93 -6.35 -6.63 1.85
N ALA A 94 -6.28 -5.48 1.16
CA ALA A 94 -5.01 -4.93 0.68
C ALA A 94 -4.11 -4.51 1.85
N SER A 95 -4.67 -3.91 2.89
CA SER A 95 -3.94 -3.54 4.10
C SER A 95 -3.42 -4.78 4.84
N ARG A 96 -4.27 -5.80 4.95
CA ARG A 96 -3.87 -7.08 5.56
C ARG A 96 -2.72 -7.73 4.81
N PHE A 97 -2.75 -7.67 3.48
CA PHE A 97 -1.68 -8.24 2.67
C PHE A 97 -0.35 -7.59 2.97
N ILE A 98 -0.30 -6.25 2.99
CA ILE A 98 0.92 -5.51 3.30
C ILE A 98 1.42 -5.82 4.71
N LEU A 99 0.53 -5.76 5.69
CA LEU A 99 0.89 -6.04 7.09
C LEU A 99 1.40 -7.46 7.27
N SER A 100 0.77 -8.43 6.62
CA SER A 100 1.20 -9.83 6.66
C SER A 100 2.58 -10.02 6.03
N ASP A 101 2.84 -9.33 4.93
CA ASP A 101 4.14 -9.36 4.27
C ASP A 101 5.23 -8.74 5.16
N LEU A 102 4.93 -7.61 5.81
CA LEU A 102 5.83 -6.97 6.76
C LEU A 102 6.16 -7.92 7.92
N LEU A 103 5.13 -8.55 8.48
CA LEU A 103 5.31 -9.51 9.58
C LEU A 103 6.20 -10.67 9.17
N LYS A 104 5.97 -11.22 7.99
CA LYS A 104 6.77 -12.33 7.45
C LYS A 104 8.23 -11.93 7.33
N SER A 105 8.51 -10.74 6.81
CA SER A 105 9.88 -10.24 6.66
C SER A 105 10.56 -10.02 8.01
N VAL A 106 9.86 -9.43 8.97
CA VAL A 106 10.38 -9.19 10.31
C VAL A 106 10.67 -10.50 11.04
N LYS A 107 9.78 -11.48 10.95
CA LYS A 107 9.99 -12.81 11.53
C LYS A 107 11.17 -13.53 10.87
N GLY A 108 11.42 -13.24 9.60
CA GLY A 108 12.58 -13.78 8.88
C GLY A 108 13.91 -13.11 9.22
N GLY A 109 13.91 -12.14 10.14
CA GLY A 109 15.11 -11.47 10.59
C GLY A 109 15.41 -10.14 9.92
N LYS A 110 14.52 -9.63 9.07
CA LYS A 110 14.71 -8.33 8.43
C LYS A 110 14.28 -7.21 9.37
N SER A 111 14.92 -6.04 9.22
CA SER A 111 14.51 -4.84 9.93
C SER A 111 13.18 -4.33 9.37
N LEU A 112 12.50 -3.48 10.15
CA LEU A 112 11.26 -2.87 9.68
C LEU A 112 11.49 -2.04 8.43
N SER A 113 12.56 -1.23 8.39
CA SER A 113 12.87 -0.40 7.21
C SER A 113 13.11 -1.25 5.96
N SER A 114 13.84 -2.36 6.09
CA SER A 114 14.06 -3.28 4.96
C SER A 114 12.76 -3.93 4.49
N SER A 115 11.87 -4.24 5.43
CA SER A 115 10.55 -4.80 5.11
C SER A 115 9.67 -3.79 4.36
N LEU A 116 9.74 -2.51 4.76
CA LEU A 116 8.99 -1.43 4.13
C LEU A 116 9.48 -1.14 2.70
N GLU A 117 10.74 -1.41 2.39
CA GLU A 117 11.28 -1.20 1.05
C GLU A 117 10.55 -2.00 -0.01
N ASN A 118 10.00 -3.17 0.35
CA ASN A 118 9.18 -3.97 -0.55
C ASN A 118 7.85 -3.28 -0.90
N HIS A 119 7.47 -2.27 -0.12
CA HIS A 119 6.23 -1.51 -0.29
C HIS A 119 6.52 -0.01 -0.36
N GLN A 120 7.59 0.35 -1.08
CA GLN A 120 8.03 1.74 -1.19
C GLN A 120 6.95 2.65 -1.79
N ASP A 121 6.13 2.13 -2.69
CA ASP A 121 5.02 2.88 -3.28
C ASP A 121 3.96 3.27 -2.24
N THR A 122 3.80 2.46 -1.20
CA THR A 122 2.84 2.73 -0.13
C THR A 122 3.38 3.71 0.91
N PHE A 123 4.61 3.50 1.36
CA PHE A 123 5.18 4.26 2.48
C PHE A 123 5.99 5.48 2.04
N GLY A 124 6.70 5.37 0.92
CA GLY A 124 7.54 6.43 0.40
C GLY A 124 8.94 6.45 1.03
N GLY A 125 9.89 7.03 0.29
CA GLY A 125 11.29 7.05 0.69
C GLY A 125 11.55 7.82 1.98
N PHE A 126 10.83 8.93 2.19
CA PHE A 126 10.99 9.73 3.41
C PHE A 126 10.59 8.92 4.65
N TYR A 127 9.43 8.26 4.61
CA TYR A 127 8.94 7.43 5.71
C TYR A 127 9.96 6.33 6.05
N ILE A 128 10.42 5.60 5.04
CA ILE A 128 11.37 4.51 5.21
C ILE A 128 12.69 5.01 5.79
N SER A 129 13.18 6.15 5.32
CA SER A 129 14.41 6.77 5.84
C SER A 129 14.30 7.15 7.30
N MET A 130 13.14 7.67 7.71
CA MET A 130 12.88 8.00 9.10
C MET A 130 12.86 6.75 9.98
N ILE A 131 12.21 5.69 9.52
CA ILE A 131 12.19 4.41 10.26
C ILE A 131 13.61 3.86 10.40
N ARG A 132 14.41 3.94 9.34
CA ARG A 132 15.81 3.50 9.39
C ARG A 132 16.63 4.29 10.42
N ALA A 133 16.41 5.60 10.51
CA ALA A 133 17.04 6.44 11.50
C ALA A 133 16.64 6.04 12.92
N GLY A 134 15.36 5.71 13.13
CA GLY A 134 14.86 5.23 14.42
C GLY A 134 15.47 3.90 14.84
N GLU A 135 15.66 2.99 13.89
CA GLU A 135 16.32 1.72 14.15
C GLU A 135 17.79 1.90 14.54
N ALA A 136 18.49 2.79 13.84
CA ALA A 136 19.91 3.03 14.08
C ALA A 136 20.16 3.74 15.43
N SER A 137 19.26 4.63 15.84
CA SER A 137 19.41 5.43 17.07
C SER A 137 18.79 4.75 18.30
N GLY A 138 17.94 3.73 18.08
CA GLY A 138 17.15 3.12 19.15
C GLY A 138 15.99 3.98 19.64
N GLN A 139 15.64 5.03 18.92
CA GLN A 139 14.58 5.97 19.28
C GLN A 139 13.37 5.85 18.38
N MET A 140 12.94 4.62 18.12
CA MET A 140 11.84 4.34 17.21
C MET A 140 10.54 5.04 17.61
N SER A 141 10.22 5.07 18.90
CA SER A 141 8.98 5.70 19.38
C SER A 141 8.94 7.20 19.06
N GLU A 142 10.07 7.89 19.23
CA GLU A 142 10.16 9.31 18.91
C GLU A 142 10.02 9.57 17.42
N ILE A 143 10.66 8.71 16.61
CA ILE A 143 10.59 8.80 15.15
C ILE A 143 9.15 8.59 14.68
N LEU A 144 8.45 7.61 15.24
CA LEU A 144 7.05 7.36 14.89
C LEU A 144 6.15 8.55 15.26
N ASP A 145 6.39 9.17 16.41
CA ASP A 145 5.66 10.37 16.79
C ASP A 145 5.87 11.52 15.79
N ARG A 146 7.08 11.69 15.30
CA ARG A 146 7.38 12.70 14.27
C ARG A 146 6.70 12.37 12.93
N LEU A 147 6.63 11.10 12.59
CA LEU A 147 5.93 10.66 11.38
C LEU A 147 4.43 10.92 11.51
N VAL A 148 3.85 10.71 12.69
CA VAL A 148 2.45 11.04 12.94
C VAL A 148 2.20 12.53 12.70
N GLU A 149 3.04 13.40 13.22
CA GLU A 149 2.93 14.84 12.99
C GLU A 149 3.06 15.20 11.50
N TYR A 150 3.96 14.52 10.79
CA TYR A 150 4.15 14.73 9.36
C TYR A 150 2.92 14.32 8.56
N LEU A 151 2.23 13.25 8.96
CA LEU A 151 1.07 12.73 8.25
C LEU A 151 -0.24 13.46 8.61
N GLU A 152 -0.30 14.16 9.73
CA GLU A 152 -1.46 14.98 10.10
C GLU A 152 -1.62 16.26 9.21
#